data_af64f620b67687e743969f8c6ed52315
#
_entry.id   af64f620b67687e743969f8c6ed52315
#
_cell.length_a   1.000
_cell.length_b   1.000
_cell.length_c   1.000
_cell.angle_alpha   90.00
_cell.angle_beta   90.00
_cell.angle_gamma   90.00
#
_symmetry.space_group_name_H-M   'P 1'
#
loop_
_entity.id
_entity.type
_entity.pdbx_description
1 polymer ?
#
loop_
_entity_poly.entity_id
_entity_poly.type
_entity_poly.pdbx_seq_one_letter_code
_entity_poly.pdbx_strand_id
1 'polypeptide(L)'
;RLFTHFDSKHLRLNFDTGNAFIAGNDPLEYLQRFRKYLSHAHVKDVSQELTAAARGEDTGIACSEVPLGGGVNAENIKRCVEYLKETDWSGVLSVECYGSDENIRKSIEFLRGLLV
;
A
#
# COMPACT_ATOMS: atom_id res chain seq x y z
N ARG A 1 19.17 2.61 0.14
CA ARG A 1 20.48 2.07 0.63
C ARG A 1 20.47 0.55 0.77
N LEU A 2 19.40 -0.05 1.35
CA LEU A 2 19.36 -1.50 1.59
C LEU A 2 19.59 -2.31 0.30
N PHE A 3 18.83 -2.03 -0.76
CA PHE A 3 18.91 -2.76 -2.03
C PHE A 3 20.20 -2.49 -2.82
N THR A 4 20.87 -1.36 -2.57
CA THR A 4 22.17 -1.08 -3.18
C THR A 4 23.36 -1.68 -2.41
N HIS A 5 23.14 -2.02 -1.14
CA HIS A 5 24.12 -2.67 -0.27
C HIS A 5 24.13 -4.20 -0.45
N PHE A 6 22.96 -4.77 -0.70
CA PHE A 6 22.77 -6.21 -0.79
C PHE A 6 22.18 -6.57 -2.16
N ASP A 7 23.05 -6.87 -3.11
CA ASP A 7 22.65 -7.39 -4.41
C ASP A 7 22.27 -8.88 -4.26
N SER A 8 21.05 -9.10 -3.80
CA SER A 8 20.54 -10.44 -3.53
C SER A 8 19.16 -10.63 -4.14
N LYS A 9 18.97 -11.73 -4.87
CA LYS A 9 17.67 -12.15 -5.37
C LYS A 9 16.68 -12.54 -4.25
N HIS A 10 17.19 -12.76 -3.04
CA HIS A 10 16.38 -13.11 -1.87
C HIS A 10 15.90 -11.91 -1.07
N LEU A 11 16.48 -10.73 -1.29
CA LEU A 11 16.02 -9.49 -0.68
C LEU A 11 15.03 -8.79 -1.61
N ARG A 12 13.77 -8.73 -1.20
CA ARG A 12 12.68 -8.14 -1.97
C ARG A 12 11.91 -7.12 -1.16
N LEU A 13 11.18 -6.27 -1.87
CA LEU A 13 10.30 -5.28 -1.28
C LEU A 13 8.92 -5.86 -1.06
N ASN A 14 8.44 -5.76 0.17
CA ASN A 14 7.02 -5.80 0.50
C ASN A 14 6.52 -4.35 0.62
N PHE A 15 5.84 -3.89 -0.39
CA PHE A 15 5.33 -2.51 -0.46
C PHE A 15 4.01 -2.39 0.30
N ASP A 16 3.82 -1.27 1.00
CA ASP A 16 2.57 -0.97 1.70
C ASP A 16 2.13 0.45 1.35
N THR A 17 0.97 0.58 0.72
CA THR A 17 0.45 1.88 0.25
C THR A 17 0.17 2.86 1.39
N GLY A 18 -0.34 2.36 2.51
CA GLY A 18 -0.68 3.19 3.68
C GLY A 18 0.56 3.65 4.44
N ASN A 19 1.50 2.74 4.69
CA ASN A 19 2.74 3.07 5.38
C ASN A 19 3.61 4.04 4.56
N ALA A 20 3.67 3.88 3.24
CA ALA A 20 4.35 4.82 2.36
C ALA A 20 3.73 6.23 2.46
N PHE A 21 2.41 6.32 2.47
CA PHE A 21 1.68 7.58 2.60
C PHE A 21 1.90 8.23 3.97
N ILE A 22 1.78 7.47 5.06
CA ILE A 22 2.02 7.96 6.44
C ILE A 22 3.45 8.50 6.58
N ALA A 23 4.43 7.82 6.00
CA ALA A 23 5.83 8.26 6.01
C ALA A 23 6.09 9.53 5.20
N GLY A 24 5.08 10.07 4.51
CA GLY A 24 5.19 11.30 3.74
C GLY A 24 5.65 11.11 2.30
N ASN A 25 5.70 9.88 1.80
CA ASN A 25 5.98 9.60 0.40
C ASN A 25 4.71 9.67 -0.45
N ASP A 26 4.85 10.00 -1.74
CA ASP A 26 3.84 9.66 -2.74
C ASP A 26 3.93 8.14 -2.99
N PRO A 27 2.86 7.36 -2.71
CA PRO A 27 2.91 5.90 -2.83
C PRO A 27 3.24 5.44 -4.25
N LEU A 28 2.75 6.12 -5.28
CA LEU A 28 3.03 5.77 -6.67
C LEU A 28 4.49 6.02 -7.03
N GLU A 29 5.04 7.18 -6.69
CA GLU A 29 6.45 7.49 -6.94
C GLU A 29 7.36 6.48 -6.23
N TYR A 30 7.03 6.13 -4.99
CA TYR A 30 7.77 5.13 -4.23
C TYR A 30 7.71 3.76 -4.92
N LEU A 31 6.53 3.33 -5.32
CA LEU A 31 6.33 2.07 -6.03
C LEU A 31 7.10 2.02 -7.36
N GLN A 32 7.03 3.07 -8.16
CA GLN A 32 7.76 3.19 -9.43
C GLN A 32 9.27 3.08 -9.22
N ARG A 33 9.79 3.79 -8.23
CA ARG A 33 11.21 3.80 -7.91
C ARG A 33 11.76 2.43 -7.53
N PHE A 34 10.98 1.64 -6.80
CA PHE A 34 11.40 0.34 -6.27
C PHE A 34 10.76 -0.86 -6.97
N ARG A 35 10.07 -0.63 -8.08
CA ARG A 35 9.30 -1.64 -8.83
C ARG A 35 10.08 -2.93 -9.10
N LYS A 36 11.36 -2.83 -9.45
CA LYS A 36 12.20 -4.00 -9.76
C LYS A 36 12.45 -4.93 -8.58
N TYR A 37 12.28 -4.44 -7.37
CA TYR A 37 12.44 -5.23 -6.14
C TYR A 37 11.12 -5.78 -5.59
N LEU A 38 9.99 -5.36 -6.17
CA LEU A 38 8.67 -5.70 -5.67
C LEU A 38 8.38 -7.19 -5.77
N SER A 39 7.97 -7.80 -4.65
CA SER A 39 7.48 -9.18 -4.61
C SER A 39 6.06 -9.29 -4.08
N HIS A 40 5.65 -8.37 -3.23
CA HIS A 40 4.36 -8.35 -2.56
C HIS A 40 3.92 -6.92 -2.31
N ALA A 41 2.62 -6.67 -2.32
CA ALA A 41 2.07 -5.38 -1.95
C ALA A 41 0.92 -5.53 -0.95
N HIS A 42 1.01 -4.80 0.15
CA HIS A 42 -0.09 -4.54 1.05
C HIS A 42 -0.86 -3.32 0.57
N VAL A 43 -2.16 -3.44 0.51
CA VAL A 43 -3.06 -2.34 0.14
C VAL A 43 -3.77 -1.90 1.41
N LYS A 44 -3.49 -0.68 1.84
CA LYS A 44 -4.00 -0.07 3.08
C LYS A 44 -4.48 1.34 2.80
N ASP A 45 -5.70 1.63 3.20
CA ASP A 45 -6.22 2.99 3.30
C ASP A 45 -6.15 3.47 4.74
N VAL A 46 -6.12 4.78 4.94
CA VAL A 46 -5.93 5.38 6.25
C VAL A 46 -6.83 6.60 6.40
N SER A 47 -7.21 6.90 7.65
CA SER A 47 -7.93 8.13 7.96
C SER A 47 -6.97 9.33 8.04
N GLN A 48 -7.53 10.53 7.97
CA GLN A 48 -6.79 11.77 8.20
C GLN A 48 -6.20 11.80 9.61
N GLU A 49 -6.97 11.39 10.60
CA GLU A 49 -6.60 11.38 12.02
C GLU A 49 -5.45 10.42 12.27
N LEU A 50 -5.55 9.19 11.74
CA LEU A 50 -4.48 8.19 11.87
C LEU A 50 -3.20 8.67 11.19
N THR A 51 -3.31 9.25 10.01
CA THR A 51 -2.16 9.80 9.28
C THR A 51 -1.47 10.90 10.07
N ALA A 52 -2.23 11.83 10.64
CA ALA A 52 -1.67 12.92 11.45
C ALA A 52 -1.00 12.41 12.73
N ALA A 53 -1.60 11.41 13.40
CA ALA A 53 -1.06 10.82 14.63
C ALA A 53 0.21 9.98 14.37
N ALA A 54 0.24 9.20 13.30
CA ALA A 54 1.34 8.28 13.02
C ALA A 54 2.51 8.92 12.27
N ARG A 55 2.27 10.04 11.57
CA ARG A 55 3.31 10.76 10.84
C ARG A 55 4.32 11.38 11.79
N GLY A 56 5.57 11.01 11.64
CA GLY A 56 6.65 11.45 12.52
C GLY A 56 6.95 10.53 13.70
N GLU A 57 6.15 9.47 13.89
CA GLU A 57 6.47 8.42 14.84
C GLU A 57 7.58 7.51 14.30
N ASP A 58 8.44 7.03 15.18
CA ASP A 58 9.57 6.18 14.79
C ASP A 58 9.15 4.81 14.26
N THR A 59 7.97 4.34 14.65
CA THR A 59 7.49 3.00 14.27
C THR A 59 7.06 2.89 12.81
N GLY A 60 6.56 3.96 12.20
CA GLY A 60 6.14 3.99 10.81
C GLY A 60 5.05 2.99 10.40
N ILE A 61 4.50 2.26 11.36
CA ILE A 61 3.50 1.21 11.16
C ILE A 61 2.22 1.61 11.88
N ALA A 62 1.11 1.65 11.15
CA ALA A 62 -0.19 1.92 11.72
C ALA A 62 -1.20 0.86 11.29
N CYS A 63 -2.01 0.41 12.25
CA CYS A 63 -3.19 -0.42 12.00
C CYS A 63 -4.35 0.49 11.60
N SER A 64 -5.01 0.21 10.49
CA SER A 64 -6.13 1.00 10.00
C SER A 64 -7.42 0.17 9.99
N GLU A 65 -8.49 0.74 10.52
CA GLU A 65 -9.85 0.18 10.45
C GLU A 65 -10.67 0.80 9.31
N VAL A 66 -10.04 1.66 8.51
CA VAL A 66 -10.71 2.26 7.35
C VAL A 66 -10.71 1.25 6.20
N PRO A 67 -11.88 0.91 5.64
CA PRO A 67 -11.92 0.08 4.45
C PRO A 67 -11.30 0.79 3.25
N LEU A 68 -10.73 0.02 2.32
CA LEU A 68 -10.15 0.57 1.10
C LEU A 68 -11.20 1.40 0.35
N GLY A 69 -10.82 2.58 -0.09
CA GLY A 69 -11.71 3.52 -0.75
C GLY A 69 -12.45 4.48 0.20
N GLY A 70 -12.35 4.25 1.51
CA GLY A 70 -13.00 5.07 2.52
C GLY A 70 -12.11 6.12 3.20
N GLY A 71 -10.82 6.10 2.90
CA GLY A 71 -9.83 6.96 3.54
C GLY A 71 -9.22 8.01 2.62
N VAL A 72 -8.20 8.69 3.15
CA VAL A 72 -7.49 9.76 2.43
C VAL A 72 -6.44 9.25 1.46
N ASN A 73 -6.13 7.95 1.49
CA ASN A 73 -5.17 7.31 0.59
C ASN A 73 -5.83 6.60 -0.60
N ALA A 74 -7.15 6.66 -0.72
CA ALA A 74 -7.92 5.93 -1.74
C ALA A 74 -7.46 6.20 -3.17
N GLU A 75 -7.21 7.47 -3.50
CA GLU A 75 -6.77 7.84 -4.85
C GLU A 75 -5.35 7.34 -5.16
N ASN A 76 -4.46 7.36 -4.18
CA ASN A 76 -3.13 6.79 -4.33
C ASN A 76 -3.18 5.27 -4.54
N ILE A 77 -4.09 4.57 -3.86
CA ILE A 77 -4.31 3.13 -4.07
C ILE A 77 -4.72 2.87 -5.51
N LYS A 78 -5.68 3.63 -6.06
CA LYS A 78 -6.08 3.48 -7.46
C LYS A 78 -4.90 3.65 -8.41
N ARG A 79 -4.15 4.73 -8.26
CA ARG A 79 -2.95 5.02 -9.08
C ARG A 79 -1.92 3.88 -9.01
N CYS A 80 -1.68 3.33 -7.83
CA CYS A 80 -0.75 2.21 -7.65
C CYS A 80 -1.25 0.93 -8.34
N VAL A 81 -2.53 0.59 -8.18
CA VAL A 81 -3.13 -0.59 -8.82
C VAL A 81 -3.13 -0.47 -10.34
N GLU A 82 -3.49 0.70 -10.88
CA GLU A 82 -3.44 0.98 -12.32
C GLU A 82 -2.02 0.80 -12.86
N TYR A 83 -1.02 1.35 -12.20
CA TYR A 83 0.38 1.19 -12.58
C TYR A 83 0.83 -0.28 -12.57
N LEU A 84 0.43 -1.06 -11.58
CA LEU A 84 0.74 -2.50 -11.52
C LEU A 84 0.08 -3.27 -12.67
N LYS A 85 -1.17 -2.92 -13.03
CA LYS A 85 -1.86 -3.48 -14.21
C LYS A 85 -1.14 -3.14 -15.52
N GLU A 86 -0.83 -1.87 -15.72
CA GLU A 86 -0.16 -1.38 -16.93
C GLU A 86 1.24 -1.99 -17.14
N THR A 87 1.90 -2.36 -16.05
CA THR A 87 3.23 -2.98 -16.07
C THR A 87 3.20 -4.52 -15.98
N ASP A 88 2.03 -5.14 -16.15
CA ASP A 88 1.82 -6.59 -16.12
C ASP A 88 2.40 -7.28 -14.87
N TRP A 89 2.28 -6.63 -13.72
CA TRP A 89 2.73 -7.25 -12.49
C TRP A 89 1.76 -8.34 -12.03
N SER A 90 2.27 -9.54 -11.81
CA SER A 90 1.48 -10.74 -11.48
C SER A 90 1.63 -11.19 -10.02
N GLY A 91 2.10 -10.33 -9.14
CA GLY A 91 2.23 -10.64 -7.73
C GLY A 91 0.91 -10.60 -6.95
N VAL A 92 1.02 -10.66 -5.63
CA VAL A 92 -0.13 -10.69 -4.72
C VAL A 92 -0.37 -9.30 -4.12
N LEU A 93 -1.63 -8.86 -4.17
CA LEU A 93 -2.13 -7.72 -3.41
C LEU A 93 -2.86 -8.24 -2.17
N SER A 94 -2.34 -7.92 -0.99
CA SER A 94 -2.99 -8.26 0.28
C SER A 94 -3.75 -7.06 0.82
N VAL A 95 -5.04 -7.24 1.08
CA VAL A 95 -5.85 -6.24 1.77
C VAL A 95 -5.40 -6.17 3.23
N GLU A 96 -5.00 -5.01 3.68
CA GLU A 96 -4.70 -4.75 5.07
C GLU A 96 -5.72 -3.77 5.65
N CYS A 97 -6.73 -4.32 6.29
CA CYS A 97 -7.81 -3.58 6.94
C CYS A 97 -8.25 -4.34 8.18
N TYR A 98 -8.28 -3.64 9.29
CA TYR A 98 -8.74 -4.18 10.57
C TYR A 98 -10.21 -3.78 10.83
N GLY A 99 -10.74 -4.22 11.95
CA GLY A 99 -12.06 -3.86 12.42
C GLY A 99 -13.07 -4.98 12.19
N SER A 100 -13.96 -4.85 11.23
CA SER A 100 -15.06 -5.77 11.00
C SER A 100 -14.97 -6.54 9.68
N ASP A 101 -15.70 -7.65 9.60
CA ASP A 101 -15.87 -8.40 8.35
C ASP A 101 -16.47 -7.52 7.23
N GLU A 102 -17.31 -6.57 7.60
CA GLU A 102 -17.88 -5.59 6.68
C GLU A 102 -16.80 -4.69 6.07
N ASN A 103 -15.83 -4.23 6.87
CA ASN A 103 -14.70 -3.45 6.35
C ASN A 103 -13.85 -4.26 5.38
N ILE A 104 -13.62 -5.52 5.69
CA ILE A 104 -12.88 -6.42 4.79
C ILE A 104 -13.66 -6.64 3.48
N ARG A 105 -14.96 -6.88 3.56
CA ARG A 105 -15.82 -7.06 2.37
C ARG A 105 -15.80 -5.82 1.47
N LYS A 106 -15.97 -4.63 2.04
CA LYS A 106 -15.90 -3.36 1.30
C LYS A 106 -14.54 -3.17 0.62
N SER A 107 -13.47 -3.50 1.34
CA SER A 107 -12.11 -3.40 0.83
C SER A 107 -11.87 -4.32 -0.37
N ILE A 108 -12.35 -5.57 -0.29
CA ILE A 108 -12.25 -6.53 -1.39
C ILE A 108 -13.08 -6.07 -2.60
N GLU A 109 -14.30 -5.56 -2.39
CA GLU A 109 -15.14 -5.02 -3.45
C GLU A 109 -14.48 -3.84 -4.15
N PHE A 110 -13.93 -2.91 -3.40
CA PHE A 110 -13.19 -1.77 -3.95
C PHE A 110 -12.01 -2.23 -4.82
N LEU A 111 -11.18 -3.12 -4.30
CA LEU A 111 -10.00 -3.61 -5.01
C LEU A 111 -10.37 -4.40 -6.27
N ARG A 112 -11.38 -5.25 -6.19
CA ARG A 112 -11.91 -5.97 -7.36
C ARG A 112 -12.39 -5.02 -8.45
N GLY A 113 -13.06 -3.93 -8.08
CA GLY A 113 -13.48 -2.90 -9.02
C GLY A 113 -12.33 -2.25 -9.79
N LEU A 114 -11.16 -2.11 -9.16
CA LEU A 114 -9.97 -1.58 -9.82
C LEU A 114 -9.28 -2.60 -10.73
N LEU A 115 -9.43 -3.88 -10.45
CA LEU A 115 -8.78 -4.97 -11.18
C LEU A 115 -9.55 -5.45 -12.43
N VAL A 116 -10.78 -5.01 -12.57
CA VAL A 116 -11.63 -5.36 -13.72
C VAL A 116 -11.24 -4.60 -14.99
#